data_8702e2ca1f5d605572ea580e0aca2fec
#
_entry.id   8702e2ca1f5d605572ea580e0aca2fec
#
_cell.length_a   1.000
_cell.length_b   1.000
_cell.length_c   1.000
_cell.angle_alpha   90.00
_cell.angle_beta   90.00
_cell.angle_gamma   90.00
#
_symmetry.space_group_name_H-M   'P 1'
#
loop_
_entity.id
_entity.type
_entity.pdbx_description
1 polymer ?
#
loop_
_entity_poly.entity_id
_entity_poly.type
_entity_poly.pdbx_seq_one_letter_code
_entity_poly.pdbx_strand_id
1 'polypeptide(L)'
;MPVFARIFILAGYAVVLHIPPVFAQTKFTKSFLTGRYDYTRDTSFIKVDGRYSNNQVYLKKEAYAAYKKMFAAALKDGVKLSIISGTRNFNDQHYKWDSKWRHGQYADIKNAAVKTTNMLRWWSMPGTSRHHWGTDIDMTNMNLSFYKSAAGKKMFNWLTKNAAKFGFQQPFNAGRTTGYQEEKWHWSYVPLSKIYLREYIKQVTYADIFGFDGSHTAKELGIIQNWVLGINPECK
;
A
#
# COMPACT_ATOMS: atom_id res chain seq x y z
N MET A 1 62.38 11.07 64.10
CA MET A 1 62.20 11.82 62.88
C MET A 1 61.06 11.13 62.11
N PRO A 2 59.90 11.74 61.96
CA PRO A 2 58.79 11.09 61.18
C PRO A 2 58.96 11.41 59.70
N VAL A 3 58.79 10.38 58.86
CA VAL A 3 58.82 10.45 57.43
C VAL A 3 57.35 10.77 56.93
N PHE A 4 57.18 11.93 56.30
CA PHE A 4 55.90 12.31 55.69
C PHE A 4 55.74 11.66 54.30
N ALA A 5 54.79 10.74 54.18
CA ALA A 5 54.38 10.21 52.89
C ALA A 5 53.45 11.22 52.15
N ARG A 6 53.87 11.67 50.97
CA ARG A 6 53.04 12.52 50.09
C ARG A 6 52.12 11.62 49.25
N ILE A 7 50.79 11.74 49.44
CA ILE A 7 49.80 11.11 48.61
C ILE A 7 49.54 12.02 47.39
N PHE A 8 49.82 11.52 46.18
CA PHE A 8 49.45 12.15 44.97
C PHE A 8 48.01 11.68 44.56
N ILE A 9 47.02 12.59 44.53
CA ILE A 9 45.71 12.33 44.04
C ILE A 9 45.71 12.63 42.52
N LEU A 10 45.62 11.60 41.69
CA LEU A 10 45.40 11.70 40.25
C LEU A 10 43.92 11.98 40.01
N ALA A 11 43.58 13.20 39.61
CA ALA A 11 42.23 13.53 39.12
C ALA A 11 42.06 13.02 37.68
N GLY A 12 41.31 11.94 37.52
CA GLY A 12 40.95 11.40 36.22
C GLY A 12 39.82 12.25 35.60
N TYR A 13 40.11 12.94 34.50
CA TYR A 13 39.09 13.60 33.69
C TYR A 13 38.37 12.54 32.83
N ALA A 14 37.12 12.24 33.12
CA ALA A 14 36.25 11.44 32.24
C ALA A 14 35.83 12.29 31.05
N VAL A 15 36.36 11.99 29.88
CA VAL A 15 35.90 12.58 28.62
C VAL A 15 34.56 11.91 28.22
N VAL A 16 33.45 12.60 28.43
CA VAL A 16 32.13 12.18 27.94
C VAL A 16 32.07 12.45 26.45
N LEU A 17 32.28 11.42 25.65
CA LEU A 17 32.06 11.47 24.21
C LEU A 17 30.55 11.66 23.94
N HIS A 18 30.15 12.86 23.56
CA HIS A 18 28.82 13.14 23.01
C HIS A 18 28.74 12.49 21.63
N ILE A 19 28.14 11.30 21.53
CA ILE A 19 27.73 10.70 20.26
C ILE A 19 26.42 11.40 19.85
N PRO A 20 26.40 12.17 18.76
CA PRO A 20 25.17 12.78 18.30
C PRO A 20 24.16 11.66 17.96
N PRO A 21 22.84 11.88 18.19
CA PRO A 21 21.84 10.90 17.85
C PRO A 21 21.93 10.62 16.34
N VAL A 22 22.24 9.37 15.98
CA VAL A 22 22.11 8.88 14.61
C VAL A 22 20.61 8.90 14.31
N PHE A 23 20.15 9.93 13.59
CA PHE A 23 18.81 9.91 13.04
C PHE A 23 18.75 8.69 12.12
N ALA A 24 17.97 7.69 12.53
CA ALA A 24 17.73 6.53 11.73
C ALA A 24 17.15 7.02 10.39
N GLN A 25 17.94 6.92 9.32
CA GLN A 25 17.51 7.29 7.98
C GLN A 25 16.25 6.50 7.67
N THR A 26 15.16 7.19 7.36
CA THR A 26 13.87 6.54 7.07
C THR A 26 14.10 5.56 5.92
N LYS A 27 13.85 4.28 6.17
CA LYS A 27 14.11 3.18 5.22
C LYS A 27 13.35 3.35 3.90
N PHE A 28 12.30 4.17 3.88
CA PHE A 28 11.43 4.41 2.74
C PHE A 28 11.26 5.92 2.51
N THR A 29 11.48 6.35 1.27
CA THR A 29 11.35 7.75 0.91
C THR A 29 9.88 8.13 0.69
N LYS A 30 9.56 9.40 0.85
CA LYS A 30 8.24 9.95 0.50
C LYS A 30 7.87 9.69 -0.97
N SER A 31 8.85 9.76 -1.88
CA SER A 31 8.64 9.41 -3.30
C SER A 31 8.18 7.97 -3.48
N PHE A 32 8.79 7.03 -2.79
CA PHE A 32 8.34 5.62 -2.79
C PHE A 32 6.90 5.51 -2.25
N LEU A 33 6.62 6.12 -1.11
CA LEU A 33 5.33 6.01 -0.43
C LEU A 33 4.18 6.60 -1.24
N THR A 34 4.44 7.65 -2.03
CA THR A 34 3.46 8.31 -2.90
C THR A 34 3.48 7.82 -4.37
N GLY A 35 4.28 6.81 -4.69
CA GLY A 35 4.38 6.26 -6.03
C GLY A 35 5.18 7.10 -7.03
N ARG A 36 5.85 8.17 -6.59
CA ARG A 36 6.64 9.07 -7.45
C ARG A 36 8.05 8.53 -7.69
N TYR A 37 8.13 7.30 -8.20
CA TYR A 37 9.37 6.61 -8.49
C TYR A 37 9.16 5.60 -9.63
N ASP A 38 10.25 5.12 -10.20
CA ASP A 38 10.24 4.08 -11.24
C ASP A 38 10.51 2.70 -10.61
N TYR A 39 9.45 1.94 -10.38
CA TYR A 39 9.55 0.60 -9.81
C TYR A 39 10.23 -0.41 -10.77
N THR A 40 10.30 -0.12 -12.07
CA THR A 40 10.93 -1.02 -13.06
C THR A 40 12.45 -1.05 -12.94
N ARG A 41 13.02 0.00 -12.33
CA ARG A 41 14.46 0.13 -12.04
C ARG A 41 14.83 -0.26 -10.61
N ASP A 42 13.85 -0.50 -9.74
CA ASP A 42 14.08 -0.91 -8.36
C ASP A 42 14.24 -2.42 -8.28
N THR A 43 15.44 -2.87 -7.91
CA THR A 43 15.79 -4.30 -7.84
C THR A 43 14.98 -5.10 -6.81
N SER A 44 14.25 -4.43 -5.90
CA SER A 44 13.32 -5.10 -4.97
C SER A 44 11.99 -5.48 -5.61
N PHE A 45 11.73 -5.03 -6.86
CA PHE A 45 10.57 -5.44 -7.64
C PHE A 45 10.94 -6.52 -8.65
N ILE A 46 9.93 -7.25 -9.08
CA ILE A 46 10.07 -8.29 -10.09
C ILE A 46 8.84 -8.28 -11.01
N LYS A 47 9.06 -8.50 -12.30
CA LYS A 47 8.00 -8.72 -13.27
C LYS A 47 7.35 -10.08 -12.98
N VAL A 48 6.02 -10.09 -12.91
CA VAL A 48 5.22 -11.30 -12.73
C VAL A 48 5.27 -12.15 -13.99
N ASP A 49 5.49 -13.43 -13.83
CA ASP A 49 5.51 -14.42 -14.93
C ASP A 49 4.12 -14.56 -15.58
N GLY A 50 4.07 -14.78 -16.89
CA GLY A 50 2.85 -14.94 -17.68
C GLY A 50 1.91 -16.07 -17.21
N ARG A 51 2.43 -17.04 -16.44
CA ARG A 51 1.63 -18.08 -15.78
C ARG A 51 0.62 -17.50 -14.78
N TYR A 52 0.94 -16.37 -14.18
CA TYR A 52 0.18 -15.76 -13.10
C TYR A 52 -0.57 -14.49 -13.51
N SER A 53 -0.22 -13.90 -14.66
CA SER A 53 -0.85 -12.68 -15.18
C SER A 53 -0.73 -12.62 -16.70
N ASN A 54 -1.82 -12.25 -17.38
CA ASN A 54 -1.78 -11.90 -18.81
C ASN A 54 -1.33 -10.45 -19.05
N ASN A 55 -1.16 -9.67 -17.98
CA ASN A 55 -0.75 -8.27 -18.04
C ASN A 55 0.72 -8.11 -17.63
N GLN A 56 1.34 -7.00 -18.03
CA GLN A 56 2.65 -6.63 -17.51
C GLN A 56 2.50 -6.08 -16.08
N VAL A 57 2.69 -6.95 -15.11
CA VAL A 57 2.56 -6.62 -13.68
C VAL A 57 3.92 -6.73 -13.00
N TYR A 58 4.19 -5.81 -12.08
CA TYR A 58 5.35 -5.87 -11.18
C TYR A 58 4.87 -5.92 -9.74
N LEU A 59 5.61 -6.63 -8.89
CA LEU A 59 5.38 -6.74 -7.45
C LEU A 59 6.70 -6.69 -6.69
N LYS A 60 6.64 -6.38 -5.40
CA LYS A 60 7.75 -6.66 -4.49
C LYS A 60 8.07 -8.15 -4.53
N LYS A 61 9.37 -8.50 -4.55
CA LYS A 61 9.84 -9.89 -4.64
C LYS A 61 9.22 -10.80 -3.58
N GLU A 62 9.11 -10.30 -2.34
CA GLU A 62 8.53 -11.03 -1.22
C GLU A 62 7.02 -11.26 -1.41
N ALA A 63 6.28 -10.24 -1.84
CA ALA A 63 4.85 -10.37 -2.12
C ALA A 63 4.60 -11.37 -3.26
N TYR A 64 5.42 -11.33 -4.31
CA TYR A 64 5.33 -12.29 -5.41
C TYR A 64 5.67 -13.72 -4.98
N ALA A 65 6.71 -13.90 -4.16
CA ALA A 65 7.05 -15.22 -3.62
C ALA A 65 5.92 -15.80 -2.77
N ALA A 66 5.28 -14.98 -1.94
CA ALA A 66 4.11 -15.36 -1.14
C ALA A 66 2.90 -15.68 -2.04
N TYR A 67 2.64 -14.87 -3.07
CA TYR A 67 1.57 -15.13 -4.03
C TYR A 67 1.75 -16.47 -4.76
N LYS A 68 2.96 -16.83 -5.18
CA LYS A 68 3.22 -18.13 -5.83
C LYS A 68 2.84 -19.31 -4.94
N LYS A 69 3.12 -19.21 -3.63
CA LYS A 69 2.71 -20.25 -2.66
C LYS A 69 1.19 -20.28 -2.51
N MET A 70 0.54 -19.15 -2.43
CA MET A 70 -0.92 -19.02 -2.36
C MET A 70 -1.58 -19.59 -3.62
N PHE A 71 -1.07 -19.26 -4.80
CA PHE A 71 -1.55 -19.77 -6.08
C PHE A 71 -1.47 -21.30 -6.15
N ALA A 72 -0.34 -21.88 -5.75
CA ALA A 72 -0.14 -23.33 -5.77
C ALA A 72 -1.12 -24.06 -4.82
N ALA A 73 -1.38 -23.48 -3.64
CA ALA A 73 -2.36 -24.04 -2.71
C ALA A 73 -3.79 -23.92 -3.25
N ALA A 74 -4.17 -22.76 -3.80
CA ALA A 74 -5.47 -22.55 -4.42
C ALA A 74 -5.73 -23.53 -5.57
N LEU A 75 -4.72 -23.75 -6.41
CA LEU A 75 -4.82 -24.65 -7.56
C LEU A 75 -5.07 -26.11 -7.11
N LYS A 76 -4.42 -26.58 -6.03
CA LYS A 76 -4.68 -27.91 -5.45
C LYS A 76 -6.14 -28.07 -4.99
N ASP A 77 -6.76 -26.98 -4.52
CA ASP A 77 -8.16 -26.96 -4.09
C ASP A 77 -9.13 -26.65 -5.27
N GLY A 78 -8.61 -26.70 -6.52
CA GLY A 78 -9.39 -26.44 -7.73
C GLY A 78 -9.85 -24.99 -7.86
N VAL A 79 -9.07 -24.04 -7.34
CA VAL A 79 -9.29 -22.60 -7.46
C VAL A 79 -8.13 -21.97 -8.25
N LYS A 80 -8.42 -21.46 -9.44
CA LYS A 80 -7.43 -20.77 -10.28
C LYS A 80 -7.43 -19.29 -9.97
N LEU A 81 -6.33 -18.78 -9.43
CA LEU A 81 -6.08 -17.35 -9.22
C LEU A 81 -5.32 -16.77 -10.41
N SER A 82 -5.49 -15.48 -10.67
CA SER A 82 -4.75 -14.73 -11.68
C SER A 82 -4.59 -13.29 -11.21
N ILE A 83 -3.44 -12.67 -11.43
CA ILE A 83 -3.23 -11.26 -11.12
C ILE A 83 -3.67 -10.42 -12.32
N ILE A 84 -4.53 -9.43 -12.08
CA ILE A 84 -4.97 -8.46 -13.10
C ILE A 84 -4.14 -7.19 -13.00
N SER A 85 -3.89 -6.71 -11.77
CA SER A 85 -3.18 -5.48 -11.50
C SER A 85 -2.29 -5.66 -10.27
N GLY A 86 -1.14 -5.00 -10.28
CA GLY A 86 -0.19 -4.96 -9.16
C GLY A 86 0.33 -3.55 -8.98
N THR A 87 1.65 -3.36 -9.03
CA THR A 87 2.27 -2.05 -8.84
C THR A 87 1.81 -1.05 -9.88
N ARG A 88 1.46 0.13 -9.41
CA ARG A 88 1.18 1.33 -10.21
C ARG A 88 1.98 2.49 -9.63
N ASN A 89 2.75 3.20 -10.44
CA ASN A 89 3.38 4.44 -10.00
C ASN A 89 2.38 5.60 -9.96
N PHE A 90 2.85 6.79 -9.57
CA PHE A 90 2.02 7.98 -9.51
C PHE A 90 1.39 8.30 -10.88
N ASN A 91 2.17 8.24 -11.96
CA ASN A 91 1.70 8.59 -13.30
C ASN A 91 0.64 7.61 -13.82
N ASP A 92 0.80 6.29 -13.56
CA ASP A 92 -0.19 5.27 -13.89
C ASP A 92 -1.53 5.55 -13.19
N GLN A 93 -1.45 5.90 -11.90
CA GLN A 93 -2.63 6.22 -11.09
C GLN A 93 -3.25 7.55 -11.51
N HIS A 94 -2.43 8.56 -11.83
CA HIS A 94 -2.85 9.87 -12.31
C HIS A 94 -3.62 9.75 -13.64
N TYR A 95 -3.08 9.02 -14.61
CA TYR A 95 -3.76 8.78 -15.88
C TYR A 95 -5.15 8.15 -15.67
N LYS A 96 -5.24 7.14 -14.80
CA LYS A 96 -6.51 6.48 -14.47
C LYS A 96 -7.50 7.44 -13.78
N TRP A 97 -7.02 8.24 -12.84
CA TRP A 97 -7.83 9.19 -12.10
C TRP A 97 -8.37 10.30 -12.99
N ASP A 98 -7.51 10.99 -13.74
CA ASP A 98 -7.89 12.10 -14.61
C ASP A 98 -8.81 11.65 -15.76
N SER A 99 -8.57 10.44 -16.29
CA SER A 99 -9.49 9.85 -17.26
C SER A 99 -10.91 9.69 -16.70
N LYS A 100 -11.04 9.25 -15.46
CA LYS A 100 -12.36 9.15 -14.79
C LYS A 100 -12.94 10.50 -14.43
N TRP A 101 -12.08 11.45 -14.02
CA TRP A 101 -12.49 12.80 -13.69
C TRP A 101 -13.12 13.53 -14.88
N ARG A 102 -12.53 13.35 -16.07
CA ARG A 102 -12.92 14.06 -17.30
C ARG A 102 -13.97 13.35 -18.12
N HIS A 103 -14.10 12.02 -17.97
CA HIS A 103 -14.93 11.21 -18.84
C HIS A 103 -15.87 10.28 -18.07
N GLY A 104 -16.93 9.82 -18.77
CA GLY A 104 -17.89 8.88 -18.25
C GLY A 104 -18.79 9.45 -17.14
N GLN A 105 -19.20 8.60 -16.23
CA GLN A 105 -20.26 8.90 -15.24
C GLN A 105 -19.95 10.04 -14.26
N TYR A 106 -18.69 10.48 -14.16
CA TYR A 106 -18.30 11.56 -13.26
C TYR A 106 -18.14 12.91 -13.97
N ALA A 107 -18.08 12.95 -15.33
CA ALA A 107 -17.73 14.13 -16.10
C ALA A 107 -18.60 15.35 -15.77
N ASP A 108 -19.90 15.14 -15.65
CA ASP A 108 -20.88 16.21 -15.49
C ASP A 108 -21.05 16.72 -14.05
N ILE A 109 -20.39 16.09 -13.06
CA ILE A 109 -20.45 16.54 -11.68
C ILE A 109 -19.57 17.80 -11.53
N LYS A 110 -20.20 18.95 -11.31
CA LYS A 110 -19.53 20.26 -11.25
C LYS A 110 -18.82 20.52 -9.91
N ASN A 111 -19.43 20.09 -8.80
CA ASN A 111 -18.80 20.27 -7.48
C ASN A 111 -17.65 19.27 -7.31
N ALA A 112 -16.43 19.80 -7.13
CA ALA A 112 -15.22 18.98 -7.06
C ALA A 112 -15.21 18.02 -5.87
N ALA A 113 -15.67 18.42 -4.69
CA ALA A 113 -15.72 17.56 -3.52
C ALA A 113 -16.73 16.42 -3.68
N VAL A 114 -17.91 16.70 -4.26
CA VAL A 114 -18.91 15.69 -4.59
C VAL A 114 -18.37 14.71 -5.65
N LYS A 115 -17.73 15.23 -6.72
CA LYS A 115 -17.10 14.41 -7.76
C LYS A 115 -16.05 13.48 -7.14
N THR A 116 -15.14 14.04 -6.36
CA THR A 116 -14.09 13.29 -5.65
C THR A 116 -14.68 12.20 -4.77
N THR A 117 -15.67 12.51 -3.93
CA THR A 117 -16.32 11.54 -3.03
C THR A 117 -16.96 10.38 -3.82
N ASN A 118 -17.60 10.66 -4.96
CA ASN A 118 -18.15 9.61 -5.81
C ASN A 118 -17.07 8.73 -6.44
N MET A 119 -15.97 9.31 -6.89
CA MET A 119 -14.82 8.57 -7.44
C MET A 119 -14.14 7.72 -6.37
N LEU A 120 -13.96 8.25 -5.17
CA LEU A 120 -13.34 7.58 -4.03
C LEU A 120 -14.11 6.35 -3.51
N ARG A 121 -15.27 6.07 -4.04
CA ARG A 121 -15.92 4.77 -3.78
C ARG A 121 -15.09 3.61 -4.33
N TRP A 122 -14.36 3.83 -5.44
CA TRP A 122 -13.67 2.77 -6.20
C TRP A 122 -12.24 3.14 -6.65
N TRP A 123 -11.86 4.41 -6.58
CA TRP A 123 -10.61 4.90 -7.17
C TRP A 123 -9.80 5.67 -6.12
N SER A 124 -8.56 5.29 -5.92
CA SER A 124 -7.65 6.03 -5.06
C SER A 124 -7.12 7.28 -5.77
N MET A 125 -6.97 8.38 -5.04
CA MET A 125 -6.20 9.53 -5.52
C MET A 125 -4.75 9.13 -5.79
N PRO A 126 -4.09 9.71 -6.83
CA PRO A 126 -2.65 9.58 -7.01
C PRO A 126 -1.89 9.99 -5.74
N GLY A 127 -0.89 9.21 -5.37
CA GLY A 127 -0.14 9.43 -4.12
C GLY A 127 -0.77 8.81 -2.88
N THR A 128 -1.99 8.22 -2.97
CA THR A 128 -2.68 7.58 -1.83
C THR A 128 -2.98 6.10 -2.05
N SER A 129 -2.68 5.59 -3.24
CA SER A 129 -2.98 4.21 -3.62
C SER A 129 -2.00 3.23 -2.99
N ARG A 130 -2.52 2.16 -2.40
CA ARG A 130 -1.70 1.05 -1.87
C ARG A 130 -0.94 0.30 -2.97
N HIS A 131 -1.42 0.34 -4.22
CA HIS A 131 -0.69 -0.21 -5.36
C HIS A 131 0.66 0.47 -5.64
N HIS A 132 0.92 1.66 -5.09
CA HIS A 132 2.23 2.29 -5.19
C HIS A 132 3.33 1.45 -4.54
N TRP A 133 3.01 0.64 -3.55
CA TRP A 133 3.99 -0.08 -2.73
C TRP A 133 4.42 -1.43 -3.29
N GLY A 134 3.72 -1.95 -4.30
CA GLY A 134 4.01 -3.26 -4.89
C GLY A 134 3.64 -4.45 -4.02
N THR A 135 2.82 -4.23 -3.01
CA THR A 135 2.33 -5.24 -2.07
C THR A 135 0.89 -5.65 -2.33
N ASP A 136 0.17 -4.85 -3.10
CA ASP A 136 -1.27 -4.99 -3.32
C ASP A 136 -1.55 -5.49 -4.74
N ILE A 137 -2.47 -6.45 -4.84
CA ILE A 137 -2.84 -7.13 -6.08
C ILE A 137 -4.35 -7.15 -6.26
N ASP A 138 -4.80 -6.91 -7.49
CA ASP A 138 -6.16 -7.17 -7.92
C ASP A 138 -6.20 -8.52 -8.63
N MET A 139 -7.08 -9.43 -8.18
CA MET A 139 -7.10 -10.81 -8.65
C MET A 139 -8.35 -11.17 -9.43
N THR A 140 -8.16 -11.95 -10.46
CA THR A 140 -9.11 -12.74 -11.27
C THR A 140 -10.19 -11.94 -11.97
N ASN A 141 -10.97 -11.09 -11.27
CA ASN A 141 -12.04 -10.30 -11.87
C ASN A 141 -12.42 -9.12 -10.98
N MET A 142 -12.50 -7.92 -11.54
CA MET A 142 -12.89 -6.70 -10.82
C MET A 142 -14.40 -6.38 -10.99
N ASN A 143 -15.19 -7.26 -11.58
CA ASN A 143 -16.62 -7.08 -11.71
C ASN A 143 -17.36 -7.76 -10.55
N LEU A 144 -18.15 -7.00 -9.80
CA LEU A 144 -18.93 -7.51 -8.67
C LEU A 144 -19.90 -8.63 -9.05
N SER A 145 -20.42 -8.63 -10.30
CA SER A 145 -21.31 -9.69 -10.79
C SER A 145 -20.61 -11.06 -10.82
N PHE A 146 -19.30 -11.10 -11.10
CA PHE A 146 -18.52 -12.33 -11.07
C PHE A 146 -18.62 -13.01 -9.69
N TYR A 147 -18.56 -12.25 -8.61
CA TYR A 147 -18.62 -12.78 -7.23
C TYR A 147 -20.01 -13.30 -6.81
N LYS A 148 -21.03 -13.08 -7.66
CA LYS A 148 -22.37 -13.70 -7.51
C LYS A 148 -22.43 -15.08 -8.15
N SER A 149 -21.55 -15.41 -9.11
CA SER A 149 -21.46 -16.71 -9.75
C SER A 149 -20.90 -17.80 -8.83
N ALA A 150 -21.12 -19.06 -9.17
CA ALA A 150 -20.55 -20.22 -8.43
C ALA A 150 -19.02 -20.16 -8.37
N ALA A 151 -18.36 -19.85 -9.50
CA ALA A 151 -16.91 -19.74 -9.58
C ALA A 151 -16.36 -18.58 -8.72
N GLY A 152 -16.98 -17.41 -8.80
CA GLY A 152 -16.57 -16.24 -8.00
C GLY A 152 -16.78 -16.44 -6.50
N LYS A 153 -17.90 -17.06 -6.10
CA LYS A 153 -18.15 -17.45 -4.71
C LYS A 153 -17.12 -18.45 -4.21
N LYS A 154 -16.84 -19.51 -4.99
CA LYS A 154 -15.80 -20.52 -4.65
C LYS A 154 -14.44 -19.86 -4.42
N MET A 155 -14.02 -18.99 -5.33
CA MET A 155 -12.73 -18.29 -5.24
C MET A 155 -12.68 -17.35 -4.02
N PHE A 156 -13.68 -16.50 -3.83
CA PHE A 156 -13.71 -15.55 -2.72
C PHE A 156 -13.74 -16.24 -1.37
N ASN A 157 -14.55 -17.31 -1.22
CA ASN A 157 -14.58 -18.12 -0.01
C ASN A 157 -13.23 -18.79 0.26
N TRP A 158 -12.55 -19.28 -0.78
CA TRP A 158 -11.21 -19.85 -0.62
C TRP A 158 -10.21 -18.79 -0.14
N LEU A 159 -10.19 -17.61 -0.75
CA LEU A 159 -9.32 -16.51 -0.38
C LEU A 159 -9.58 -16.05 1.06
N THR A 160 -10.84 -15.81 1.43
CA THR A 160 -11.22 -15.40 2.78
C THR A 160 -10.75 -16.40 3.85
N LYS A 161 -10.77 -17.70 3.55
CA LYS A 161 -10.34 -18.76 4.48
C LYS A 161 -8.83 -18.96 4.52
N ASN A 162 -8.12 -18.71 3.43
CA ASN A 162 -6.75 -19.20 3.29
C ASN A 162 -5.70 -18.12 3.05
N ALA A 163 -6.05 -16.95 2.48
CA ALA A 163 -5.07 -15.95 2.05
C ALA A 163 -4.16 -15.47 3.19
N ALA A 164 -4.70 -15.35 4.40
CA ALA A 164 -3.94 -14.97 5.60
C ALA A 164 -2.75 -15.89 5.90
N LYS A 165 -2.86 -17.19 5.59
CA LYS A 165 -1.78 -18.18 5.76
C LYS A 165 -0.56 -17.87 4.88
N PHE A 166 -0.76 -17.08 3.83
CA PHE A 166 0.27 -16.63 2.89
C PHE A 166 0.63 -15.15 3.07
N GLY A 167 0.12 -14.52 4.13
CA GLY A 167 0.37 -13.11 4.45
C GLY A 167 -0.52 -12.12 3.69
N PHE A 168 -1.58 -12.58 3.02
CA PHE A 168 -2.52 -11.70 2.31
C PHE A 168 -3.79 -11.48 3.12
N GLN A 169 -4.22 -10.21 3.19
CA GLN A 169 -5.49 -9.79 3.78
C GLN A 169 -6.24 -8.88 2.81
N GLN A 170 -7.54 -8.81 2.95
CA GLN A 170 -8.39 -7.90 2.17
C GLN A 170 -8.47 -6.54 2.87
N PRO A 171 -7.82 -5.47 2.35
CA PRO A 171 -7.86 -4.16 2.99
C PRO A 171 -9.23 -3.50 2.88
N PHE A 172 -9.94 -3.77 1.80
CA PHE A 172 -11.26 -3.18 1.52
C PHE A 172 -12.36 -4.24 1.68
N ASN A 173 -12.45 -4.81 2.89
CA ASN A 173 -13.48 -5.79 3.26
C ASN A 173 -14.83 -5.14 3.54
N ALA A 174 -15.88 -5.94 3.67
CA ALA A 174 -17.21 -5.47 4.07
C ALA A 174 -17.25 -4.96 5.51
N GLY A 175 -18.31 -4.20 5.86
CA GLY A 175 -18.61 -3.75 7.21
C GLY A 175 -17.79 -2.56 7.72
N ARG A 176 -16.94 -1.95 6.92
CA ARG A 176 -16.24 -0.70 7.26
C ARG A 176 -17.17 0.50 7.08
N THR A 177 -17.00 1.51 7.93
CA THR A 177 -17.76 2.77 7.91
C THR A 177 -17.04 3.88 7.12
N THR A 178 -15.76 3.69 6.79
CA THR A 178 -14.91 4.64 6.05
C THR A 178 -14.13 3.94 4.96
N GLY A 179 -13.54 4.72 4.05
CA GLY A 179 -12.71 4.22 2.96
C GLY A 179 -13.51 3.79 1.72
N TYR A 180 -12.85 2.99 0.89
CA TYR A 180 -13.41 2.50 -0.37
C TYR A 180 -14.55 1.50 -0.14
N GLN A 181 -15.37 1.24 -1.14
CA GLN A 181 -16.36 0.15 -1.08
C GLN A 181 -15.64 -1.21 -0.92
N GLU A 182 -16.41 -2.27 -0.66
CA GLU A 182 -15.85 -3.62 -0.62
C GLU A 182 -15.28 -4.02 -1.99
N GLU A 183 -13.99 -4.36 -2.03
CA GLU A 183 -13.30 -4.84 -3.22
C GLU A 183 -12.86 -6.29 -3.01
N LYS A 184 -13.68 -7.24 -3.48
CA LYS A 184 -13.42 -8.69 -3.33
C LYS A 184 -12.19 -9.18 -4.07
N TRP A 185 -11.73 -8.41 -5.05
CA TRP A 185 -10.54 -8.68 -5.85
C TRP A 185 -9.24 -8.18 -5.24
N HIS A 186 -9.28 -7.18 -4.33
CA HIS A 186 -8.11 -6.46 -3.84
C HIS A 186 -7.54 -7.11 -2.57
N TRP A 187 -6.30 -7.56 -2.66
CA TRP A 187 -5.60 -8.25 -1.57
C TRP A 187 -4.20 -7.67 -1.36
N SER A 188 -3.82 -7.48 -0.11
CA SER A 188 -2.58 -6.84 0.31
C SER A 188 -1.66 -7.82 1.03
N TYR A 189 -0.39 -7.85 0.67
CA TYR A 189 0.65 -8.59 1.38
C TYR A 189 1.06 -7.81 2.64
N VAL A 190 0.46 -8.20 3.76
CA VAL A 190 0.48 -7.48 5.03
C VAL A 190 1.87 -7.36 5.67
N PRO A 191 2.79 -8.35 5.58
CA PRO A 191 4.10 -8.22 6.21
C PRO A 191 4.90 -7.00 5.76
N LEU A 192 4.71 -6.52 4.52
CA LEU A 192 5.34 -5.30 4.02
C LEU A 192 4.40 -4.09 4.07
N SER A 193 3.14 -4.26 3.66
CA SER A 193 2.23 -3.12 3.51
C SER A 193 1.94 -2.39 4.82
N LYS A 194 1.94 -3.09 5.97
CA LYS A 194 1.83 -2.46 7.30
C LYS A 194 3.03 -1.54 7.60
N ILE A 195 4.22 -1.95 7.22
CA ILE A 195 5.44 -1.14 7.41
C ILE A 195 5.33 0.12 6.56
N TYR A 196 4.93 -0.02 5.28
CA TYR A 196 4.77 1.11 4.36
C TYR A 196 3.65 2.05 4.79
N LEU A 197 2.53 1.53 5.31
CA LEU A 197 1.46 2.35 5.86
C LEU A 197 1.94 3.18 7.05
N ARG A 198 2.66 2.57 8.00
CA ARG A 198 3.23 3.30 9.15
C ARG A 198 4.17 4.42 8.72
N GLU A 199 5.02 4.15 7.74
CA GLU A 199 5.93 5.16 7.20
C GLU A 199 5.19 6.24 6.40
N TYR A 200 4.14 5.86 5.67
CA TYR A 200 3.26 6.80 4.97
C TYR A 200 2.66 7.82 5.94
N ILE A 201 2.06 7.35 7.03
CA ILE A 201 1.43 8.23 8.04
C ILE A 201 2.43 9.16 8.74
N LYS A 202 3.67 8.73 8.91
CA LYS A 202 4.73 9.56 9.50
C LYS A 202 5.22 10.66 8.56
N GLN A 203 5.27 10.40 7.26
CA GLN A 203 6.00 11.24 6.32
C GLN A 203 5.12 12.02 5.36
N VAL A 204 3.94 11.45 4.97
CA VAL A 204 3.08 12.03 3.93
C VAL A 204 2.03 12.94 4.57
N THR A 205 1.89 14.12 4.02
CA THR A 205 0.91 15.13 4.41
C THR A 205 -0.02 15.47 3.24
N TYR A 206 -1.05 16.26 3.47
CA TYR A 206 -1.90 16.75 2.38
C TYR A 206 -1.16 17.59 1.33
N ALA A 207 -0.05 18.24 1.71
CA ALA A 207 0.80 18.98 0.78
C ALA A 207 1.51 18.07 -0.25
N ASP A 208 1.58 16.77 0.02
CA ASP A 208 2.19 15.78 -0.88
C ASP A 208 1.17 15.16 -1.87
N ILE A 209 -0.14 15.46 -1.69
CA ILE A 209 -1.25 14.98 -2.52
C ILE A 209 -1.62 16.09 -3.51
N PHE A 210 -0.92 16.16 -4.64
CA PHE A 210 -1.05 17.24 -5.62
C PHE A 210 -0.72 16.78 -7.05
N GLY A 211 -1.03 17.63 -8.04
CA GLY A 211 -0.64 17.47 -9.43
C GLY A 211 -1.59 16.60 -10.25
N PHE A 212 -2.87 16.56 -9.89
CA PHE A 212 -3.94 15.90 -10.64
C PHE A 212 -5.30 16.60 -10.38
N ASP A 213 -6.28 16.33 -11.21
CA ASP A 213 -7.61 16.93 -11.11
C ASP A 213 -8.27 16.60 -9.76
N GLY A 214 -8.79 17.61 -9.09
CA GLY A 214 -9.48 17.45 -7.80
C GLY A 214 -8.55 17.26 -6.59
N SER A 215 -7.22 17.29 -6.74
CA SER A 215 -6.26 17.12 -5.64
C SER A 215 -6.48 18.12 -4.47
N HIS A 216 -6.95 19.33 -4.76
CA HIS A 216 -7.24 20.36 -3.76
C HIS A 216 -8.31 19.95 -2.74
N THR A 217 -9.18 18.97 -3.07
CA THR A 217 -10.21 18.45 -2.15
C THR A 217 -9.67 17.47 -1.11
N ALA A 218 -8.41 17.04 -1.25
CA ALA A 218 -7.85 15.97 -0.41
C ALA A 218 -7.88 16.27 1.09
N LYS A 219 -7.55 17.52 1.47
CA LYS A 219 -7.55 17.94 2.87
C LYS A 219 -8.97 18.09 3.41
N GLU A 220 -9.85 18.75 2.67
CA GLU A 220 -11.27 18.95 3.03
C GLU A 220 -11.97 17.62 3.30
N LEU A 221 -11.76 16.63 2.44
CA LEU A 221 -12.37 15.31 2.56
C LEU A 221 -11.67 14.40 3.58
N GLY A 222 -10.53 14.81 4.12
CA GLY A 222 -9.78 14.01 5.07
C GLY A 222 -9.25 12.70 4.48
N ILE A 223 -8.70 12.73 3.25
CA ILE A 223 -8.34 11.53 2.47
C ILE A 223 -7.42 10.58 3.24
N ILE A 224 -6.44 11.11 3.99
CA ILE A 224 -5.51 10.26 4.77
C ILE A 224 -6.28 9.50 5.84
N GLN A 225 -7.12 10.18 6.63
CA GLN A 225 -7.86 9.59 7.74
C GLN A 225 -8.98 8.67 7.26
N ASN A 226 -9.74 9.13 6.27
CA ASN A 226 -10.98 8.46 5.88
C ASN A 226 -10.77 7.36 4.83
N TRP A 227 -9.72 7.43 3.98
CA TRP A 227 -9.48 6.45 2.93
C TRP A 227 -8.17 5.69 3.09
N VAL A 228 -7.03 6.35 3.30
CA VAL A 228 -5.75 5.62 3.50
C VAL A 228 -5.81 4.78 4.77
N LEU A 229 -6.35 5.32 5.85
CA LEU A 229 -6.58 4.61 7.12
C LEU A 229 -7.96 3.94 7.22
N GLY A 230 -8.87 4.20 6.27
CA GLY A 230 -10.20 3.59 6.20
C GLY A 230 -10.19 2.16 5.69
N ILE A 231 -9.33 1.30 6.24
CA ILE A 231 -9.10 -0.08 5.81
C ILE A 231 -9.35 -1.07 6.94
N ASN A 232 -9.43 -2.35 6.60
CA ASN A 232 -9.49 -3.46 7.55
C ASN A 232 -8.37 -3.33 8.60
N PRO A 233 -8.67 -3.40 9.91
CA PRO A 233 -7.68 -3.35 10.99
C PRO A 233 -6.54 -4.35 10.82
N GLU A 234 -6.82 -5.54 10.27
CA GLU A 234 -5.80 -6.55 9.96
C GLU A 234 -4.77 -6.10 8.92
N CYS A 235 -5.00 -4.98 8.24
CA CYS A 235 -4.08 -4.38 7.27
C CYS A 235 -3.33 -3.13 7.79
N LYS A 236 -3.53 -2.74 9.07
CA LYS A 236 -2.89 -1.57 9.74
C LYS A 236 -1.62 -1.92 10.49
#